data_b4b8074936c2a5a3cb0adbd626ea2347
#
_entry.id   b4b8074936c2a5a3cb0adbd626ea2347
#
_cell.length_a   1.000
_cell.length_b   1.000
_cell.length_c   1.000
_cell.angle_alpha   90.00
_cell.angle_beta   90.00
_cell.angle_gamma   90.00
#
_symmetry.space_group_name_H-M   'P 1'
#
loop_
_entity.id
_entity.type
_entity.pdbx_description
1 polymer ?
#
loop_
_entity_poly.entity_id
_entity_poly.type
_entity_poly.pdbx_seq_one_letter_code
_entity_poly.pdbx_strand_id
1 'polypeptide(L)'
;MNMTATELRKPVVAVQRAVQILRYLGGSQRPVGVNEVARALDIVPSTCQHILKTLDYDGLVSEDKVAKKYQLGPTLLRFARDMVGSNDFVRNAQGVLDRIAQVHQVTTVAVWREGTDRIIVVAKANAPTNFSIHVNIGSRFPALTSAIGHCFAAAADLDPDYLREPFEELNWQNPPDFDAWLNDVAFARENGYAVDTGQHIGGVTVVAAAIHEAVSNGVSGSTRAIGGVGLSEQLKGKGLNALAQDLKSSAAALSELYSESLV
;
A
#
# COMPACT_ATOMS: atom_id res chain seq x y z
N MET A 1 -20.71 11.77 -20.59
CA MET A 1 -20.48 10.64 -21.50
C MET A 1 -19.89 9.54 -20.65
N ASN A 2 -20.74 8.58 -20.22
CA ASN A 2 -20.45 7.56 -19.23
C ASN A 2 -19.36 6.61 -19.76
N MET A 3 -18.15 6.67 -19.20
CA MET A 3 -17.22 5.56 -19.28
C MET A 3 -17.55 4.60 -18.13
N THR A 4 -18.44 3.67 -18.42
CA THR A 4 -18.66 2.48 -17.59
C THR A 4 -17.36 1.74 -17.39
N ALA A 5 -17.18 1.25 -16.15
CA ALA A 5 -16.09 0.42 -15.72
C ALA A 5 -15.66 -0.58 -16.79
N THR A 6 -14.48 -0.38 -17.28
CA THR A 6 -13.51 -1.31 -17.86
C THR A 6 -14.10 -2.59 -18.47
N GLU A 7 -14.25 -2.62 -19.77
CA GLU A 7 -14.03 -3.83 -20.54
C GLU A 7 -12.59 -4.33 -20.24
N LEU A 8 -12.45 -5.13 -19.18
CA LEU A 8 -11.30 -5.98 -18.99
C LEU A 8 -11.24 -6.90 -20.22
N ARG A 9 -10.42 -6.56 -21.19
CA ARG A 9 -9.96 -7.53 -22.21
C ARG A 9 -9.69 -8.82 -21.45
N LYS A 10 -10.26 -9.94 -21.93
CA LYS A 10 -10.10 -11.25 -21.28
C LYS A 10 -8.64 -11.43 -20.86
N PRO A 11 -8.34 -11.54 -19.57
CA PRO A 11 -6.96 -11.57 -19.12
C PRO A 11 -6.27 -12.81 -19.67
N VAL A 12 -4.99 -12.70 -20.00
CA VAL A 12 -4.19 -13.84 -20.47
C VAL A 12 -3.96 -14.77 -19.27
N VAL A 13 -4.65 -15.90 -19.26
CA VAL A 13 -4.69 -16.86 -18.14
C VAL A 13 -3.29 -17.29 -17.69
N ALA A 14 -2.36 -17.50 -18.64
CA ALA A 14 -0.99 -17.90 -18.32
C ALA A 14 -0.24 -16.81 -17.52
N VAL A 15 -0.45 -15.53 -17.85
CA VAL A 15 0.15 -14.40 -17.14
C VAL A 15 -0.44 -14.28 -15.73
N GLN A 16 -1.76 -14.41 -15.62
CA GLN A 16 -2.41 -14.40 -14.29
C GLN A 16 -1.87 -15.52 -13.39
N ARG A 17 -1.77 -16.75 -13.92
CA ARG A 17 -1.21 -17.88 -13.17
C ARG A 17 0.24 -17.66 -12.78
N ALA A 18 1.07 -17.08 -13.66
CA ALA A 18 2.45 -16.73 -13.33
C ALA A 18 2.52 -15.75 -12.17
N VAL A 19 1.69 -14.69 -12.18
CA VAL A 19 1.61 -13.73 -11.07
C VAL A 19 1.11 -14.37 -9.77
N GLN A 20 0.10 -15.25 -9.84
CA GLN A 20 -0.39 -16.01 -8.68
C GLN A 20 0.71 -16.90 -8.08
N ILE A 21 1.49 -17.59 -8.92
CA ILE A 21 2.64 -18.41 -8.48
C ILE A 21 3.68 -17.54 -7.78
N LEU A 22 4.08 -16.40 -8.35
CA LEU A 22 5.04 -15.49 -7.73
C LEU A 22 4.54 -14.98 -6.37
N ARG A 23 3.26 -14.63 -6.27
CA ARG A 23 2.64 -14.20 -4.99
C ARG A 23 2.66 -15.33 -3.95
N TYR A 24 2.33 -16.55 -4.35
CA TYR A 24 2.34 -17.71 -3.46
C TYR A 24 3.75 -18.02 -2.94
N LEU A 25 4.76 -18.01 -3.82
CA LEU A 25 6.16 -18.19 -3.45
C LEU A 25 6.65 -17.08 -2.52
N GLY A 26 6.23 -15.83 -2.76
CA GLY A 26 6.59 -14.68 -1.92
C GLY A 26 6.01 -14.74 -0.50
N GLY A 27 4.83 -15.34 -0.34
CA GLY A 27 4.22 -15.59 0.97
C GLY A 27 4.74 -16.83 1.69
N SER A 28 5.50 -17.69 0.98
CA SER A 28 6.02 -18.94 1.55
C SER A 28 7.36 -18.69 2.24
N GLN A 29 7.49 -19.13 3.50
CA GLN A 29 8.74 -18.99 4.27
C GLN A 29 9.82 -20.03 3.91
N ARG A 30 9.48 -20.97 3.01
CA ARG A 30 10.37 -22.07 2.59
C ARG A 30 10.19 -22.34 1.10
N PRO A 31 11.18 -22.94 0.44
CA PRO A 31 11.03 -23.43 -0.93
C PRO A 31 9.91 -24.48 -1.03
N VAL A 32 9.06 -24.41 -2.05
CA VAL A 32 7.88 -25.25 -2.25
C VAL A 32 7.93 -26.07 -3.54
N GLY A 33 7.36 -27.26 -3.53
CA GLY A 33 7.31 -28.16 -4.69
C GLY A 33 6.14 -27.83 -5.63
N VAL A 34 6.26 -28.24 -6.91
CA VAL A 34 5.24 -28.04 -7.97
C VAL A 34 3.84 -28.47 -7.52
N ASN A 35 3.71 -29.65 -6.93
CA ASN A 35 2.40 -30.18 -6.54
C ASN A 35 1.74 -29.39 -5.40
N GLU A 36 2.55 -28.81 -4.52
CA GLU A 36 2.07 -27.94 -3.45
C GLU A 36 1.51 -26.63 -4.02
N VAL A 37 2.27 -25.98 -4.90
CA VAL A 37 1.84 -24.77 -5.61
C VAL A 37 0.60 -25.02 -6.45
N ALA A 38 0.58 -26.11 -7.23
CA ALA A 38 -0.51 -26.49 -8.10
C ALA A 38 -1.81 -26.69 -7.32
N ARG A 39 -1.76 -27.38 -6.18
CA ARG A 39 -2.90 -27.61 -5.30
C ARG A 39 -3.39 -26.33 -4.64
N ALA A 40 -2.46 -25.48 -4.16
CA ALA A 40 -2.83 -24.24 -3.48
C ALA A 40 -3.50 -23.22 -4.41
N LEU A 41 -3.18 -23.25 -5.69
CA LEU A 41 -3.67 -22.29 -6.69
C LEU A 41 -4.72 -22.89 -7.64
N ASP A 42 -5.12 -24.15 -7.44
CA ASP A 42 -6.02 -24.87 -8.33
C ASP A 42 -5.57 -24.85 -9.81
N ILE A 43 -4.27 -25.11 -10.01
CA ILE A 43 -3.64 -25.18 -11.34
C ILE A 43 -3.27 -26.63 -11.62
N VAL A 44 -3.50 -27.09 -12.85
CA VAL A 44 -3.05 -28.43 -13.28
C VAL A 44 -1.54 -28.53 -13.11
N PRO A 45 -1.00 -29.60 -12.46
CA PRO A 45 0.41 -29.73 -12.13
C PRO A 45 1.37 -29.55 -13.33
N SER A 46 1.03 -30.08 -14.50
CA SER A 46 1.84 -29.92 -15.72
C SER A 46 1.92 -28.46 -16.17
N THR A 47 0.81 -27.71 -16.10
CA THR A 47 0.75 -26.28 -16.41
C THR A 47 1.55 -25.48 -15.38
N CYS A 48 1.40 -25.78 -14.09
CA CYS A 48 2.18 -25.16 -13.01
C CYS A 48 3.67 -25.36 -13.21
N GLN A 49 4.11 -26.59 -13.51
CA GLN A 49 5.49 -26.91 -13.78
C GLN A 49 6.04 -26.14 -14.99
N HIS A 50 5.24 -26.02 -16.06
CA HIS A 50 5.67 -25.30 -17.26
C HIS A 50 5.87 -23.80 -16.98
N ILE A 51 4.96 -23.18 -16.25
CA ILE A 51 5.08 -21.79 -15.84
C ILE A 51 6.30 -21.60 -14.91
N LEU A 52 6.48 -22.46 -13.91
CA LEU A 52 7.64 -22.40 -12.99
C LEU A 52 8.97 -22.50 -13.74
N LYS A 53 9.08 -23.39 -14.73
CA LYS A 53 10.29 -23.51 -15.55
C LYS A 53 10.55 -22.26 -16.40
N THR A 54 9.51 -21.64 -16.93
CA THR A 54 9.64 -20.38 -17.68
C THR A 54 10.11 -19.26 -16.75
N LEU A 55 9.52 -19.15 -15.54
CA LEU A 55 9.92 -18.16 -14.54
C LEU A 55 11.36 -18.40 -14.01
N ASP A 56 11.80 -19.66 -13.91
CA ASP A 56 13.16 -20.03 -13.54
C ASP A 56 14.16 -19.65 -14.63
N TYR A 57 13.82 -19.88 -15.90
CA TYR A 57 14.62 -19.47 -17.05
C TYR A 57 14.86 -17.94 -17.07
N ASP A 58 13.84 -17.15 -16.74
CA ASP A 58 13.94 -15.69 -16.65
C ASP A 58 14.51 -15.20 -15.30
N GLY A 59 14.81 -16.09 -14.37
CA GLY A 59 15.38 -15.80 -13.06
C GLY A 59 14.39 -15.13 -12.08
N LEU A 60 13.10 -15.14 -12.39
CA LEU A 60 12.03 -14.64 -11.49
C LEU A 60 11.73 -15.64 -10.37
N VAL A 61 12.02 -16.90 -10.61
CA VAL A 61 11.97 -18.01 -9.67
C VAL A 61 13.33 -18.70 -9.71
N SER A 62 13.69 -19.41 -8.66
CA SER A 62 14.89 -20.24 -8.59
C SER A 62 14.52 -21.65 -8.17
N GLU A 63 14.95 -22.66 -8.96
CA GLU A 63 14.77 -24.07 -8.65
C GLU A 63 15.95 -24.63 -7.88
N ASP A 64 15.71 -25.25 -6.72
CA ASP A 64 16.64 -26.20 -6.13
C ASP A 64 16.50 -27.54 -6.88
N LYS A 65 17.46 -27.82 -7.75
CA LYS A 65 17.47 -29.01 -8.62
C LYS A 65 17.54 -30.34 -7.85
N VAL A 66 18.07 -30.33 -6.63
CA VAL A 66 18.19 -31.53 -5.78
C VAL A 66 16.86 -31.79 -5.07
N ALA A 67 16.33 -30.77 -4.40
CA ALA A 67 15.08 -30.88 -3.68
C ALA A 67 13.83 -30.75 -4.57
N LYS A 68 13.98 -30.33 -5.84
CA LYS A 68 12.90 -30.00 -6.80
C LYS A 68 11.87 -29.04 -6.21
N LYS A 69 12.38 -28.00 -5.57
CA LYS A 69 11.58 -26.97 -4.91
C LYS A 69 11.92 -25.61 -5.50
N TYR A 70 10.93 -24.71 -5.46
CA TYR A 70 10.99 -23.38 -6.04
C TYR A 70 10.86 -22.31 -4.98
N GLN A 71 11.55 -21.19 -5.16
CA GLN A 71 11.46 -19.97 -4.38
C GLN A 71 11.59 -18.76 -5.30
N LEU A 72 11.35 -17.54 -4.79
CA LEU A 72 11.55 -16.33 -5.57
C LEU A 72 13.00 -16.19 -6.02
N GLY A 73 13.20 -15.76 -7.26
CA GLY A 73 14.51 -15.60 -7.89
C GLY A 73 15.08 -14.18 -7.75
N PRO A 74 16.40 -14.01 -7.96
CA PRO A 74 17.11 -12.74 -7.74
C PRO A 74 16.72 -11.63 -8.74
N THR A 75 16.15 -11.96 -9.89
CA THR A 75 15.69 -10.95 -10.88
C THR A 75 14.64 -10.01 -10.29
N LEU A 76 13.85 -10.48 -9.33
CA LEU A 76 12.86 -9.64 -8.63
C LEU A 76 13.53 -8.53 -7.82
N LEU A 77 14.72 -8.77 -7.24
CA LEU A 77 15.48 -7.71 -6.55
C LEU A 77 15.94 -6.62 -7.52
N ARG A 78 16.33 -7.01 -8.74
CA ARG A 78 16.67 -6.03 -9.77
C ARG A 78 15.47 -5.17 -10.13
N PHE A 79 14.32 -5.78 -10.39
CA PHE A 79 13.09 -5.02 -10.69
C PHE A 79 12.69 -4.09 -9.56
N ALA A 80 12.75 -4.57 -8.31
CA ALA A 80 12.46 -3.74 -7.14
C ALA A 80 13.44 -2.56 -7.02
N ARG A 81 14.76 -2.81 -7.20
CA ARG A 81 15.78 -1.76 -7.18
C ARG A 81 15.56 -0.73 -8.29
N ASP A 82 15.30 -1.20 -9.52
CA ASP A 82 15.10 -0.32 -10.67
C ASP A 82 13.81 0.52 -10.48
N MET A 83 12.76 -0.09 -9.93
CA MET A 83 11.53 0.63 -9.56
C MET A 83 11.78 1.69 -8.48
N VAL A 84 12.50 1.35 -7.41
CA VAL A 84 12.83 2.30 -6.32
C VAL A 84 13.78 3.39 -6.82
N GLY A 85 14.80 3.03 -7.59
CA GLY A 85 15.82 3.95 -8.10
C GLY A 85 15.28 4.94 -9.14
N SER A 86 14.31 4.52 -9.96
CA SER A 86 13.64 5.37 -10.95
C SER A 86 12.41 6.12 -10.38
N ASN A 87 11.98 5.79 -9.17
CA ASN A 87 10.79 6.40 -8.57
C ASN A 87 11.19 7.53 -7.61
N ASP A 88 11.10 8.74 -8.11
CA ASP A 88 11.41 9.95 -7.35
C ASP A 88 10.59 10.05 -6.05
N PHE A 89 9.36 9.57 -6.06
CA PHE A 89 8.52 9.54 -4.86
C PHE A 89 9.16 8.74 -3.72
N VAL A 90 9.53 7.49 -3.97
CA VAL A 90 10.12 6.63 -2.94
C VAL A 90 11.40 7.22 -2.39
N ARG A 91 12.26 7.75 -3.28
CA ARG A 91 13.53 8.38 -2.90
C ARG A 91 13.32 9.66 -2.07
N ASN A 92 12.43 10.55 -2.50
CA ASN A 92 12.19 11.82 -1.80
C ASN A 92 11.41 11.60 -0.49
N ALA A 93 10.46 10.64 -0.47
CA ALA A 93 9.73 10.31 0.74
C ALA A 93 10.63 9.71 1.83
N GLN A 94 11.67 8.92 1.49
CA GLN A 94 12.48 8.23 2.50
C GLN A 94 13.10 9.19 3.51
N GLY A 95 13.72 10.30 3.07
CA GLY A 95 14.30 11.28 3.97
C GLY A 95 13.28 11.96 4.89
N VAL A 96 12.06 12.18 4.38
CA VAL A 96 10.94 12.71 5.17
C VAL A 96 10.49 11.69 6.22
N LEU A 97 10.34 10.42 5.83
CA LEU A 97 9.95 9.35 6.72
C LEU A 97 10.96 9.15 7.85
N ASP A 98 12.25 9.12 7.53
CA ASP A 98 13.33 8.96 8.53
C ASP A 98 13.29 10.08 9.58
N ARG A 99 13.14 11.33 9.14
CA ARG A 99 13.05 12.49 10.01
C ARG A 99 11.82 12.42 10.92
N ILE A 100 10.65 12.17 10.36
CA ILE A 100 9.37 12.10 11.12
C ILE A 100 9.43 10.93 12.12
N ALA A 101 9.92 9.77 11.70
CA ALA A 101 10.07 8.61 12.59
C ALA A 101 10.96 8.92 13.78
N GLN A 102 12.07 9.62 13.57
CA GLN A 102 13.00 10.00 14.62
C GLN A 102 12.42 11.05 15.57
N VAL A 103 11.76 12.09 15.02
CA VAL A 103 11.23 13.22 15.81
C VAL A 103 10.03 12.78 16.65
N HIS A 104 9.11 12.04 16.05
CA HIS A 104 7.84 11.67 16.69
C HIS A 104 7.84 10.27 17.32
N GLN A 105 8.94 9.51 17.19
CA GLN A 105 9.10 8.16 17.75
C GLN A 105 8.00 7.18 17.29
N VAL A 106 7.62 7.24 16.01
CA VAL A 106 6.60 6.41 15.37
C VAL A 106 7.17 5.69 14.15
N THR A 107 6.54 4.59 13.76
CA THR A 107 6.80 4.00 12.44
C THR A 107 6.16 4.87 11.37
N THR A 108 6.91 5.25 10.34
CA THR A 108 6.38 6.02 9.22
C THR A 108 6.36 5.19 7.95
N VAL A 109 5.41 5.46 7.09
CA VAL A 109 5.20 4.76 5.82
C VAL A 109 4.89 5.72 4.70
N ALA A 110 5.38 5.40 3.50
CA ALA A 110 4.85 5.95 2.27
C ALA A 110 4.06 4.85 1.55
N VAL A 111 2.91 5.20 1.06
CA VAL A 111 2.01 4.27 0.40
C VAL A 111 1.64 4.75 -0.99
N TRP A 112 1.34 3.79 -1.84
CA TRP A 112 0.84 3.98 -3.19
C TRP A 112 -0.49 3.27 -3.36
N ARG A 113 -1.46 3.93 -3.96
CA ARG A 113 -2.76 3.34 -4.29
C ARG A 113 -2.62 2.41 -5.51
N GLU A 114 -2.95 1.14 -5.33
CA GLU A 114 -2.94 0.12 -6.38
C GLU A 114 -4.39 -0.15 -6.82
N GLY A 115 -4.76 0.38 -7.97
CA GLY A 115 -6.15 0.29 -8.44
C GLY A 115 -7.12 1.13 -7.60
N THR A 116 -8.33 0.62 -7.43
CA THR A 116 -9.41 1.30 -6.68
C THR A 116 -9.52 0.83 -5.23
N ASP A 117 -9.09 -0.40 -4.94
CA ASP A 117 -9.43 -1.14 -3.71
C ASP A 117 -8.26 -1.36 -2.76
N ARG A 118 -7.01 -1.09 -3.18
CA ARG A 118 -5.82 -1.39 -2.38
C ARG A 118 -4.80 -0.28 -2.34
N ILE A 119 -4.04 -0.29 -1.24
CA ILE A 119 -2.81 0.47 -1.07
C ILE A 119 -1.64 -0.49 -0.83
N ILE A 120 -0.46 -0.12 -1.31
CA ILE A 120 0.79 -0.85 -1.07
C ILE A 120 1.79 0.06 -0.36
N VAL A 121 2.47 -0.47 0.64
CA VAL A 121 3.58 0.23 1.31
C VAL A 121 4.82 0.17 0.42
N VAL A 122 5.34 1.32 0.02
CA VAL A 122 6.49 1.44 -0.90
C VAL A 122 7.77 1.93 -0.22
N ALA A 123 7.65 2.62 0.93
CA ALA A 123 8.78 3.01 1.78
C ALA A 123 8.35 3.03 3.24
N LYS A 124 9.31 2.90 4.14
CA LYS A 124 9.08 2.98 5.59
C LYS A 124 10.33 3.45 6.33
N ALA A 125 10.12 4.05 7.51
CA ALA A 125 11.14 4.22 8.53
C ALA A 125 10.61 3.79 9.88
N ASN A 126 11.47 3.20 10.70
CA ASN A 126 11.11 2.76 12.04
C ASN A 126 11.69 3.75 13.06
N ALA A 127 10.91 4.05 14.10
CA ALA A 127 11.44 4.77 15.25
C ALA A 127 12.50 3.92 15.98
N PRO A 128 13.52 4.54 16.56
CA PRO A 128 14.50 3.86 17.40
C PRO A 128 13.90 3.62 18.80
N THR A 129 12.80 2.89 18.88
CA THR A 129 12.07 2.60 20.12
C THR A 129 12.06 1.10 20.41
N ASN A 130 11.93 0.73 21.68
CA ASN A 130 11.80 -0.68 22.08
C ASN A 130 10.48 -1.32 21.63
N PHE A 131 9.48 -0.51 21.29
CA PHE A 131 8.18 -0.95 20.78
C PHE A 131 7.87 -0.21 19.50
N SER A 132 7.76 -0.93 18.41
CA SER A 132 7.36 -0.38 17.10
C SER A 132 6.32 -1.28 16.43
N ILE A 133 5.43 -0.65 15.69
CA ILE A 133 4.47 -1.38 14.87
C ILE A 133 5.18 -1.76 13.57
N HIS A 134 5.24 -3.07 13.32
CA HIS A 134 5.92 -3.58 12.12
C HIS A 134 4.99 -3.56 10.91
N VAL A 135 5.31 -2.70 9.96
CA VAL A 135 4.74 -2.69 8.62
C VAL A 135 5.85 -3.04 7.64
N ASN A 136 5.61 -3.91 6.68
CA ASN A 136 6.62 -4.28 5.70
C ASN A 136 6.39 -3.57 4.36
N ILE A 137 7.48 -3.21 3.68
CA ILE A 137 7.42 -2.78 2.28
C ILE A 137 6.80 -3.92 1.47
N GLY A 138 5.88 -3.58 0.57
CA GLY A 138 5.07 -4.55 -0.18
C GLY A 138 3.80 -5.03 0.53
N SER A 139 3.59 -4.69 1.82
CA SER A 139 2.32 -4.97 2.50
C SER A 139 1.18 -4.23 1.81
N ARG A 140 0.06 -4.92 1.69
CA ARG A 140 -1.16 -4.42 1.06
C ARG A 140 -2.28 -4.30 2.08
N PHE A 141 -3.01 -3.20 1.99
CA PHE A 141 -4.18 -2.94 2.83
C PHE A 141 -5.35 -2.51 1.94
N PRO A 142 -6.61 -2.66 2.38
CA PRO A 142 -7.74 -2.07 1.68
C PRO A 142 -7.61 -0.54 1.61
N ALA A 143 -8.00 0.05 0.47
CA ALA A 143 -7.75 1.47 0.19
C ALA A 143 -8.52 2.43 1.09
N LEU A 144 -9.67 2.01 1.64
CA LEU A 144 -10.52 2.86 2.46
C LEU A 144 -10.30 2.70 3.97
N THR A 145 -9.35 1.84 4.40
CA THR A 145 -9.09 1.64 5.83
C THR A 145 -8.14 2.67 6.40
N SER A 146 -8.31 2.97 7.68
CA SER A 146 -7.47 3.86 8.48
C SER A 146 -7.42 5.31 7.98
N ALA A 147 -6.59 6.13 8.60
CA ALA A 147 -6.37 7.53 8.20
C ALA A 147 -5.93 7.68 6.74
N ILE A 148 -5.20 6.70 6.20
CA ILE A 148 -4.77 6.71 4.79
C ILE A 148 -5.98 6.62 3.87
N GLY A 149 -6.95 5.75 4.21
CA GLY A 149 -8.20 5.60 3.46
C GLY A 149 -9.05 6.86 3.49
N HIS A 150 -9.15 7.54 4.64
CA HIS A 150 -9.84 8.83 4.73
C HIS A 150 -9.20 9.87 3.81
N CYS A 151 -7.86 9.95 3.78
CA CYS A 151 -7.14 10.86 2.88
C CYS A 151 -7.42 10.58 1.40
N PHE A 152 -7.43 9.31 0.98
CA PHE A 152 -7.71 8.94 -0.40
C PHE A 152 -9.16 9.17 -0.79
N ALA A 153 -10.12 8.87 0.09
CA ALA A 153 -11.52 9.16 -0.15
C ALA A 153 -11.77 10.68 -0.24
N ALA A 154 -11.13 11.47 0.62
CA ALA A 154 -11.19 12.93 0.59
C ALA A 154 -10.63 13.52 -0.71
N ALA A 155 -9.52 12.97 -1.22
CA ALA A 155 -8.87 13.44 -2.43
C ALA A 155 -9.59 13.02 -3.72
N ALA A 156 -10.32 11.89 -3.69
CA ALA A 156 -11.01 11.35 -4.87
C ALA A 156 -12.34 12.08 -5.17
N ASP A 157 -12.88 12.83 -4.22
CA ASP A 157 -14.17 13.55 -4.33
C ASP A 157 -15.30 12.68 -4.89
N LEU A 158 -15.38 11.44 -4.41
CA LEU A 158 -16.38 10.47 -4.86
C LEU A 158 -17.71 10.71 -4.14
N ASP A 159 -18.81 10.40 -4.86
CA ASP A 159 -20.14 10.34 -4.25
C ASP A 159 -20.16 9.31 -3.11
N PRO A 160 -20.66 9.63 -1.92
CA PRO A 160 -20.77 8.72 -0.80
C PRO A 160 -21.45 7.39 -1.13
N ASP A 161 -22.42 7.38 -2.04
CA ASP A 161 -23.12 6.16 -2.45
C ASP A 161 -22.18 5.13 -3.10
N TYR A 162 -21.14 5.57 -3.80
CA TYR A 162 -20.10 4.66 -4.36
C TYR A 162 -19.12 4.15 -3.31
N LEU A 163 -19.06 4.76 -2.14
CA LEU A 163 -18.14 4.37 -1.06
C LEU A 163 -18.76 3.40 -0.07
N ARG A 164 -20.10 3.31 -0.02
CA ARG A 164 -20.84 2.52 0.97
C ARG A 164 -20.55 1.02 0.83
N GLU A 165 -20.76 0.44 -0.35
CA GLU A 165 -20.52 -0.99 -0.59
C GLU A 165 -19.06 -1.39 -0.30
N PRO A 166 -18.02 -0.72 -0.84
CA PRO A 166 -16.63 -0.99 -0.49
C PRO A 166 -16.30 -0.82 1.00
N PHE A 167 -16.96 0.13 1.69
CA PHE A 167 -16.78 0.33 3.13
C PHE A 167 -17.35 -0.83 3.94
N GLU A 168 -18.53 -1.35 3.59
CA GLU A 168 -19.18 -2.47 4.27
C GLU A 168 -18.42 -3.80 4.13
N GLU A 169 -17.62 -3.96 3.07
CA GLU A 169 -16.75 -5.12 2.86
C GLU A 169 -15.44 -5.10 3.66
N LEU A 170 -15.15 -3.98 4.37
CA LEU A 170 -13.90 -3.83 5.11
C LEU A 170 -13.91 -4.58 6.44
N ASN A 171 -12.77 -5.18 6.78
CA ASN A 171 -12.53 -5.79 8.07
C ASN A 171 -11.99 -4.77 9.06
N TRP A 172 -12.83 -4.29 9.96
CA TRP A 172 -12.47 -3.40 11.05
C TRP A 172 -12.42 -4.17 12.37
N GLN A 173 -11.51 -3.83 13.26
CA GLN A 173 -11.59 -4.33 14.64
C GLN A 173 -12.63 -3.57 15.44
N ASN A 174 -12.72 -2.25 15.21
CA ASN A 174 -13.72 -1.37 15.82
C ASN A 174 -14.38 -0.55 14.71
N PRO A 175 -15.38 -1.13 14.00
CA PRO A 175 -15.98 -0.48 12.84
C PRO A 175 -16.67 0.82 13.25
N PRO A 176 -16.38 1.96 12.60
CA PRO A 176 -17.21 3.16 12.73
C PRO A 176 -18.51 2.97 11.97
N ASP A 177 -19.53 3.73 12.32
CA ASP A 177 -20.69 3.91 11.44
C ASP A 177 -20.26 4.61 10.16
N PHE A 178 -20.93 4.31 9.05
CA PHE A 178 -20.58 4.90 7.75
C PHE A 178 -20.63 6.43 7.75
N ASP A 179 -21.61 7.03 8.44
CA ASP A 179 -21.74 8.49 8.56
C ASP A 179 -20.59 9.07 9.41
N ALA A 180 -20.16 8.38 10.46
CA ALA A 180 -18.99 8.76 11.23
C ALA A 180 -17.70 8.70 10.39
N TRP A 181 -17.55 7.65 9.57
CA TRP A 181 -16.45 7.52 8.62
C TRP A 181 -16.45 8.64 7.57
N LEU A 182 -17.63 9.02 7.04
CA LEU A 182 -17.77 10.16 6.12
C LEU A 182 -17.37 11.48 6.78
N ASN A 183 -17.66 11.67 8.07
CA ASN A 183 -17.21 12.85 8.83
C ASN A 183 -15.67 12.86 8.94
N ASP A 184 -15.01 11.71 9.15
CA ASP A 184 -13.55 11.60 9.14
C ASP A 184 -12.96 11.93 7.76
N VAL A 185 -13.64 11.53 6.67
CA VAL A 185 -13.28 11.92 5.30
C VAL A 185 -13.44 13.43 5.06
N ALA A 186 -14.54 14.01 5.51
CA ALA A 186 -14.77 15.47 5.43
C ALA A 186 -13.71 16.23 6.23
N PHE A 187 -13.39 15.78 7.44
CA PHE A 187 -12.31 16.32 8.25
C PHE A 187 -10.96 16.28 7.51
N ALA A 188 -10.64 15.14 6.86
CA ALA A 188 -9.41 15.01 6.08
C ALA A 188 -9.35 16.01 4.92
N ARG A 189 -10.48 16.25 4.25
CA ARG A 189 -10.60 17.23 3.15
C ARG A 189 -10.33 18.64 3.62
N GLU A 190 -10.93 19.04 4.75
CA GLU A 190 -10.80 20.38 5.30
C GLU A 190 -9.42 20.65 5.90
N ASN A 191 -8.87 19.66 6.59
CA ASN A 191 -7.66 19.84 7.38
C ASN A 191 -6.37 19.43 6.65
N GLY A 192 -6.45 18.65 5.56
CA GLY A 192 -5.31 18.15 4.79
C GLY A 192 -4.57 16.99 5.45
N TYR A 193 -5.14 16.40 6.50
CA TYR A 193 -4.66 15.18 7.15
C TYR A 193 -5.83 14.41 7.77
N ALA A 194 -5.63 13.16 8.05
CA ALA A 194 -6.60 12.30 8.74
C ALA A 194 -5.98 11.61 9.95
N VAL A 195 -6.85 11.16 10.85
CA VAL A 195 -6.47 10.41 12.05
C VAL A 195 -7.41 9.23 12.21
N ASP A 196 -6.87 8.05 12.46
CA ASP A 196 -7.58 6.85 12.91
C ASP A 196 -7.05 6.48 14.29
N THR A 197 -7.91 6.48 15.29
CA THR A 197 -7.57 6.16 16.67
C THR A 197 -8.11 4.79 17.07
N GLY A 198 -7.68 3.74 16.36
CA GLY A 198 -8.04 2.37 16.72
C GLY A 198 -9.29 1.83 16.07
N GLN A 199 -9.79 2.44 15.02
CA GLN A 199 -10.91 1.93 14.22
C GLN A 199 -10.48 0.69 13.43
N HIS A 200 -9.40 0.82 12.68
CA HIS A 200 -8.88 -0.29 11.88
C HIS A 200 -8.22 -1.37 12.76
N ILE A 201 -7.32 -0.97 13.66
CA ILE A 201 -6.63 -1.88 14.60
C ILE A 201 -6.70 -1.27 16.00
N GLY A 202 -7.33 -1.97 16.94
CA GLY A 202 -7.48 -1.53 18.32
C GLY A 202 -6.13 -1.21 18.97
N GLY A 203 -6.04 -0.07 19.67
CA GLY A 203 -4.81 0.38 20.33
C GLY A 203 -3.73 0.96 19.42
N VAL A 204 -3.97 1.05 18.11
CA VAL A 204 -3.08 1.65 17.12
C VAL A 204 -3.69 2.96 16.63
N THR A 205 -2.89 4.01 16.60
CA THR A 205 -3.26 5.27 15.95
C THR A 205 -2.46 5.44 14.66
N VAL A 206 -3.17 5.79 13.60
CA VAL A 206 -2.60 6.14 12.31
C VAL A 206 -2.93 7.59 12.01
N VAL A 207 -1.92 8.37 11.63
CA VAL A 207 -2.06 9.73 11.13
C VAL A 207 -1.55 9.76 9.70
N ALA A 208 -2.25 10.36 8.77
CA ALA A 208 -1.85 10.37 7.37
C ALA A 208 -2.14 11.71 6.69
N ALA A 209 -1.38 11.99 5.64
CA ALA A 209 -1.63 13.10 4.72
C ALA A 209 -1.44 12.63 3.27
N ALA A 210 -2.37 13.01 2.39
CA ALA A 210 -2.31 12.71 0.96
C ALA A 210 -1.28 13.62 0.27
N ILE A 211 -0.63 13.07 -0.77
CA ILE A 211 0.25 13.81 -1.65
C ILE A 211 -0.53 14.07 -2.93
N HIS A 212 -0.79 15.34 -3.22
CA HIS A 212 -1.53 15.75 -4.40
C HIS A 212 -0.59 15.80 -5.60
N GLU A 213 -1.01 15.18 -6.68
CA GLU A 213 -0.31 15.20 -7.96
C GLU A 213 -1.06 16.09 -8.94
N ALA A 214 -0.34 16.74 -9.85
CA ALA A 214 -1.00 17.42 -10.97
C ALA A 214 -1.80 16.38 -11.76
N VAL A 215 -3.02 16.74 -12.15
CA VAL A 215 -3.95 15.84 -12.86
C VAL A 215 -3.30 15.35 -14.15
N SER A 216 -2.83 14.11 -14.17
CA SER A 216 -2.43 13.43 -15.39
C SER A 216 -3.49 12.40 -15.78
N ASN A 217 -3.89 12.40 -17.05
CA ASN A 217 -4.86 11.46 -17.63
C ASN A 217 -6.31 11.51 -17.12
N GLY A 218 -6.77 12.66 -16.59
CA GLY A 218 -8.18 12.85 -16.24
C GLY A 218 -8.65 12.10 -14.98
N VAL A 219 -7.74 11.51 -14.21
CA VAL A 219 -8.05 10.92 -12.89
C VAL A 219 -7.82 11.99 -11.85
N SER A 220 -8.91 12.50 -11.29
CA SER A 220 -8.88 13.38 -10.12
C SER A 220 -8.60 12.53 -8.88
N GLY A 221 -7.64 12.94 -8.07
CA GLY A 221 -7.38 12.32 -6.78
C GLY A 221 -5.91 11.98 -6.55
N SER A 222 -5.52 11.92 -5.29
CA SER A 222 -4.18 11.49 -4.89
C SER A 222 -4.05 9.97 -4.99
N THR A 223 -2.91 9.52 -5.52
CA THR A 223 -2.54 8.10 -5.54
C THR A 223 -1.47 7.76 -4.50
N ARG A 224 -0.94 8.76 -3.79
CA ARG A 224 0.15 8.63 -2.83
C ARG A 224 -0.18 9.30 -1.51
N ALA A 225 0.33 8.74 -0.41
CA ALA A 225 0.22 9.32 0.91
C ALA A 225 1.43 8.96 1.77
N ILE A 226 1.68 9.76 2.80
CA ILE A 226 2.57 9.44 3.90
C ILE A 226 1.79 9.31 5.20
N GLY A 227 2.25 8.46 6.10
CA GLY A 227 1.58 8.25 7.39
C GLY A 227 2.55 7.90 8.50
N GLY A 228 2.13 8.19 9.72
CA GLY A 228 2.75 7.78 10.96
C GLY A 228 1.86 6.79 11.70
N VAL A 229 2.44 5.70 12.18
CA VAL A 229 1.75 4.60 12.87
C VAL A 229 2.40 4.40 14.24
N GLY A 230 1.61 4.49 15.29
CA GLY A 230 2.09 4.33 16.66
C GLY A 230 1.03 3.75 17.59
N LEU A 231 1.43 3.44 18.82
CA LEU A 231 0.48 3.04 19.87
C LEU A 231 -0.36 4.25 20.26
N SER A 232 -1.68 4.05 20.41
CA SER A 232 -2.63 5.15 20.73
C SER A 232 -2.26 5.86 22.03
N GLU A 233 -1.73 5.12 23.04
CA GLU A 233 -1.30 5.72 24.30
C GLU A 233 -0.08 6.65 24.16
N GLN A 234 0.80 6.40 23.19
CA GLN A 234 1.98 7.23 22.94
C GLN A 234 1.65 8.48 22.12
N LEU A 235 0.60 8.41 21.30
CA LEU A 235 0.19 9.47 20.38
C LEU A 235 -0.98 10.32 20.92
N LYS A 236 -1.11 10.48 22.24
CA LYS A 236 -2.18 11.31 22.81
C LYS A 236 -1.84 12.79 22.84
N GLY A 237 -2.85 13.63 22.69
CA GLY A 237 -2.77 15.05 22.95
C GLY A 237 -1.83 15.81 22.00
N LYS A 238 -0.88 16.55 22.57
CA LYS A 238 0.04 17.42 21.80
C LYS A 238 0.93 16.66 20.81
N GLY A 239 1.27 15.39 21.11
CA GLY A 239 2.10 14.56 20.23
C GLY A 239 1.37 14.21 18.94
N LEU A 240 0.07 13.90 19.02
CA LEU A 240 -0.76 13.63 17.85
C LEU A 240 -0.84 14.85 16.91
N ASN A 241 -1.14 16.02 17.48
CA ASN A 241 -1.26 17.25 16.70
C ASN A 241 0.06 17.64 16.03
N ALA A 242 1.19 17.51 16.73
CA ALA A 242 2.52 17.79 16.18
C ALA A 242 2.85 16.87 15.01
N LEU A 243 2.57 15.55 15.14
CA LEU A 243 2.75 14.58 14.07
C LEU A 243 1.85 14.89 12.87
N ALA A 244 0.59 15.24 13.10
CA ALA A 244 -0.37 15.57 12.05
C ALA A 244 0.07 16.79 11.23
N GLN A 245 0.53 17.86 11.90
CA GLN A 245 1.01 19.06 11.22
C GLN A 245 2.32 18.81 10.46
N ASP A 246 3.21 17.97 11.00
CA ASP A 246 4.46 17.63 10.32
C ASP A 246 4.20 16.75 9.08
N LEU A 247 3.31 15.76 9.17
CA LEU A 247 2.89 14.97 8.02
C LEU A 247 2.21 15.83 6.95
N LYS A 248 1.29 16.74 7.34
CA LYS A 248 0.61 17.65 6.42
C LYS A 248 1.60 18.54 5.68
N SER A 249 2.51 19.19 6.39
CA SER A 249 3.49 20.09 5.76
C SER A 249 4.48 19.33 4.87
N SER A 250 4.88 18.13 5.29
CA SER A 250 5.76 17.27 4.50
C SER A 250 5.07 16.71 3.24
N ALA A 251 3.81 16.36 3.33
CA ALA A 251 3.02 15.93 2.16
C ALA A 251 2.84 17.08 1.16
N ALA A 252 2.61 18.30 1.63
CA ALA A 252 2.53 19.49 0.78
C ALA A 252 3.85 19.73 0.04
N ALA A 253 4.99 19.69 0.74
CA ALA A 253 6.31 19.85 0.12
C ALA A 253 6.60 18.73 -0.92
N LEU A 254 6.21 17.49 -0.64
CA LEU A 254 6.31 16.41 -1.62
C LEU A 254 5.40 16.66 -2.83
N SER A 255 4.20 17.20 -2.63
CA SER A 255 3.26 17.51 -3.71
C SER A 255 3.82 18.56 -4.68
N GLU A 256 4.49 19.59 -4.18
CA GLU A 256 5.14 20.61 -5.00
C GLU A 256 6.20 20.02 -5.93
N LEU A 257 7.05 19.10 -5.42
CA LEU A 257 8.07 18.41 -6.21
C LEU A 257 7.50 17.61 -7.39
N TYR A 258 6.26 17.11 -7.26
CA TYR A 258 5.61 16.33 -8.35
C TYR A 258 4.78 17.17 -9.29
N SER A 259 4.42 18.38 -8.90
CA SER A 259 3.74 19.32 -9.79
C SER A 259 4.71 19.97 -10.79
N GLU A 260 5.97 20.15 -10.40
CA GLU A 260 7.02 20.74 -11.25
C GLU A 260 7.63 19.75 -12.26
N SER A 261 7.53 18.44 -12.03
CA SER A 261 8.15 17.40 -12.90
C SER A 261 7.34 17.10 -14.17
N LEU A 262 6.24 17.79 -14.41
CA LEU A 262 5.33 17.59 -15.56
C LEU A 262 5.40 18.75 -16.60
N VAL A 263 6.36 19.68 -16.48
CA VAL A 263 6.57 20.79 -17.42
C VAL A 263 7.72 20.50 -18.38
#